data_41327529bf05bf10e0be73d542ab446d
#
_entry.id   41327529bf05bf10e0be73d542ab446d
#
_cell.length_a   1.000
_cell.length_b   1.000
_cell.length_c   1.000
_cell.angle_alpha   90.00
_cell.angle_beta   90.00
_cell.angle_gamma   90.00
#
_symmetry.space_group_name_H-M   'P 1'
#
loop_
_entity.id
_entity.type
_entity.pdbx_description
1 polymer ?
#
loop_
_entity_poly.entity_id
_entity_poly.type
_entity_poly.pdbx_seq_one_letter_code
_entity_poly.pdbx_strand_id
1 'polypeptide(L)'
;RDPGVTCPPAIADLMAEVGADGINGDTQDGVPLAFSLAADKVGHPLAFEPEGGPSDEALAWNVMTWGQYKFPFVPMVDKYKWLEPRHMVNISDRWNRDKTDDLQFGFFNGVGWESWENIWGIWNGITPRDAEATRRVATMERPLAPFFISSGWEPLTPMLRYGIFASRWPSGPQTVWTIVNRNEYSVEGPQ
;
A
#
# COMPACT_ATOMS: atom_id res chain seq x y z
N ARG A 1 6.05 18.82 -31.26
CA ARG A 1 5.58 17.43 -31.10
C ARG A 1 4.72 17.38 -29.86
N ASP A 2 3.59 16.72 -29.93
CA ASP A 2 2.68 16.58 -28.78
C ASP A 2 3.34 15.63 -27.73
N PRO A 3 3.60 16.10 -26.51
CA PRO A 3 4.21 15.28 -25.46
C PRO A 3 3.40 14.01 -25.13
N GLY A 4 2.06 14.07 -25.23
CA GLY A 4 1.16 12.94 -25.01
C GLY A 4 1.30 11.80 -26.01
N VAL A 5 1.86 12.08 -27.20
CA VAL A 5 2.04 11.08 -28.27
C VAL A 5 3.47 10.53 -28.31
N THR A 6 4.46 11.36 -27.96
CA THR A 6 5.88 11.00 -28.12
C THR A 6 6.55 10.56 -26.80
N CYS A 7 6.05 11.00 -25.65
CA CYS A 7 6.65 10.70 -24.37
C CYS A 7 6.51 9.22 -23.96
N PRO A 8 5.32 8.58 -24.02
CA PRO A 8 5.19 7.19 -23.60
C PRO A 8 6.13 6.20 -24.31
N PRO A 9 6.27 6.21 -25.66
CA PRO A 9 7.22 5.34 -26.33
C PRO A 9 8.68 5.60 -25.92
N ALA A 10 9.08 6.87 -25.82
CA ALA A 10 10.46 7.21 -25.44
C ALA A 10 10.81 6.77 -24.02
N ILE A 11 9.85 6.86 -23.08
CA ILE A 11 10.02 6.37 -21.71
C ILE A 11 10.09 4.84 -21.72
N ALA A 12 9.22 4.15 -22.44
CA ALA A 12 9.23 2.69 -22.52
C ALA A 12 10.58 2.17 -23.07
N ASP A 13 11.09 2.76 -24.14
CA ASP A 13 12.39 2.43 -24.70
C ASP A 13 13.53 2.65 -23.70
N LEU A 14 13.53 3.80 -23.01
CA LEU A 14 14.53 4.12 -21.99
C LEU A 14 14.49 3.13 -20.81
N MET A 15 13.29 2.81 -20.30
CA MET A 15 13.14 1.89 -19.17
C MET A 15 13.60 0.48 -19.54
N ALA A 16 13.32 0.02 -20.76
CA ALA A 16 13.83 -1.25 -21.28
C ALA A 16 15.35 -1.23 -21.43
N GLU A 17 15.95 -0.14 -21.92
CA GLU A 17 17.40 0.02 -22.08
C GLU A 17 18.14 -0.04 -20.74
N VAL A 18 17.61 0.65 -19.71
CA VAL A 18 18.24 0.69 -18.38
C VAL A 18 17.87 -0.49 -17.49
N GLY A 19 16.89 -1.32 -17.89
CA GLY A 19 16.43 -2.48 -17.15
C GLY A 19 15.65 -2.12 -15.88
N ALA A 20 14.92 -1.00 -15.89
CA ALA A 20 14.08 -0.61 -14.75
C ALA A 20 12.68 -1.23 -14.87
N ASP A 21 12.15 -1.77 -13.77
CA ASP A 21 10.90 -2.54 -13.74
C ASP A 21 9.67 -1.68 -13.43
N GLY A 22 9.85 -0.40 -13.08
CA GLY A 22 8.73 0.46 -12.73
C GLY A 22 9.08 1.94 -12.65
N ILE A 23 8.04 2.75 -12.52
CA ILE A 23 8.14 4.21 -12.45
C ILE A 23 7.26 4.70 -11.30
N ASN A 24 7.87 5.50 -10.41
CA ASN A 24 7.14 6.31 -9.45
C ASN A 24 6.75 7.64 -10.11
N GLY A 25 5.47 7.99 -10.03
CA GLY A 25 4.89 9.21 -10.60
C GLY A 25 4.62 10.25 -9.53
N ASP A 26 5.64 11.00 -9.15
CA ASP A 26 5.51 12.12 -8.21
C ASP A 26 4.50 13.16 -8.75
N THR A 27 3.66 13.71 -7.88
CA THR A 27 2.61 14.70 -8.18
C THR A 27 1.56 14.26 -9.21
N GLN A 28 1.37 12.95 -9.41
CA GLN A 28 0.40 12.40 -10.36
C GLN A 28 -0.66 11.57 -9.62
N ASP A 29 -1.92 11.74 -10.01
CA ASP A 29 -3.05 10.94 -9.50
C ASP A 29 -3.20 9.60 -10.23
N GLY A 30 -2.52 9.42 -11.34
CA GLY A 30 -2.51 8.18 -12.12
C GLY A 30 -1.69 8.32 -13.39
N VAL A 31 -1.06 7.23 -13.80
CA VAL A 31 -0.30 7.18 -15.04
C VAL A 31 -1.26 6.84 -16.19
N PRO A 32 -1.26 7.59 -17.30
CA PRO A 32 -2.12 7.30 -18.45
C PRO A 32 -1.87 5.93 -19.08
N LEU A 33 -2.91 5.27 -19.56
CA LEU A 33 -2.87 3.95 -20.21
C LEU A 33 -1.81 3.87 -21.35
N ALA A 34 -1.58 4.98 -22.04
CA ALA A 34 -0.61 5.06 -23.12
C ALA A 34 0.81 4.61 -22.72
N PHE A 35 1.20 4.80 -21.45
CA PHE A 35 2.51 4.34 -20.94
C PHE A 35 2.55 2.83 -20.78
N SER A 36 1.50 2.22 -20.27
CA SER A 36 1.39 0.77 -20.17
C SER A 36 1.42 0.11 -21.55
N LEU A 37 0.62 0.61 -22.48
CA LEU A 37 0.61 0.10 -23.87
C LEU A 37 1.94 0.27 -24.57
N ALA A 38 2.69 1.35 -24.31
CA ALA A 38 4.02 1.55 -24.87
C ALA A 38 5.03 0.54 -24.28
N ALA A 39 4.97 0.30 -22.97
CA ALA A 39 5.82 -0.67 -22.29
C ALA A 39 5.57 -2.10 -22.78
N ASP A 40 4.30 -2.49 -22.93
CA ASP A 40 3.92 -3.78 -23.48
C ASP A 40 4.43 -3.97 -24.92
N LYS A 41 4.37 -2.91 -25.73
CA LYS A 41 4.82 -2.93 -27.13
C LYS A 41 6.32 -3.18 -27.28
N VAL A 42 7.15 -2.70 -26.36
CA VAL A 42 8.58 -2.98 -26.35
C VAL A 42 8.93 -4.30 -25.64
N GLY A 43 7.93 -5.02 -25.12
CA GLY A 43 8.10 -6.29 -24.42
C GLY A 43 8.73 -6.15 -23.02
N HIS A 44 8.62 -4.96 -22.41
CA HIS A 44 9.12 -4.66 -21.07
C HIS A 44 8.01 -4.01 -20.23
N PRO A 45 7.06 -4.82 -19.69
CA PRO A 45 5.99 -4.32 -18.85
C PRO A 45 6.51 -3.57 -17.63
N LEU A 46 5.89 -2.44 -17.29
CA LEU A 46 6.30 -1.59 -16.18
C LEU A 46 5.25 -1.53 -15.09
N ALA A 47 5.69 -1.54 -13.84
CA ALA A 47 4.87 -1.19 -12.69
C ALA A 47 4.79 0.34 -12.55
N PHE A 48 3.57 0.86 -12.44
CA PHE A 48 3.34 2.29 -12.24
C PHE A 48 2.83 2.53 -10.82
N GLU A 49 3.48 3.46 -10.12
CA GLU A 49 3.13 3.90 -8.78
C GLU A 49 2.92 5.43 -8.76
N PRO A 50 1.72 5.92 -9.05
CA PRO A 50 1.43 7.34 -8.89
C PRO A 50 1.43 7.75 -7.41
N GLU A 51 1.79 9.01 -7.13
CA GLU A 51 1.75 9.57 -5.77
C GLU A 51 0.32 9.65 -5.22
N GLY A 52 -0.60 10.04 -6.08
CA GLY A 52 -2.02 10.07 -5.75
C GLY A 52 -2.73 8.74 -6.04
N GLY A 53 -4.05 8.76 -5.89
CA GLY A 53 -4.87 7.59 -6.18
C GLY A 53 -5.36 7.57 -7.62
N PRO A 54 -5.09 6.51 -8.39
CA PRO A 54 -5.63 6.37 -9.72
C PRO A 54 -7.17 6.30 -9.70
N SER A 55 -7.81 6.58 -10.84
CA SER A 55 -9.23 6.29 -11.02
C SER A 55 -9.49 4.77 -10.94
N ASP A 56 -10.74 4.38 -10.68
CA ASP A 56 -11.08 2.96 -10.56
C ASP A 56 -10.74 2.18 -11.84
N GLU A 57 -10.92 2.79 -13.01
CA GLU A 57 -10.54 2.21 -14.29
C GLU A 57 -9.02 2.04 -14.40
N ALA A 58 -8.26 3.03 -13.94
CA ALA A 58 -6.81 3.04 -14.05
C ALA A 58 -6.10 2.01 -13.14
N LEU A 59 -6.80 1.38 -12.19
CA LEU A 59 -6.29 0.25 -11.42
C LEU A 59 -5.88 -0.93 -12.31
N ALA A 60 -6.43 -1.04 -13.50
CA ALA A 60 -6.09 -2.09 -14.45
C ALA A 60 -4.63 -2.04 -14.94
N TRP A 61 -3.99 -0.88 -14.88
CA TRP A 61 -2.60 -0.69 -15.30
C TRP A 61 -1.71 0.09 -14.32
N ASN A 62 -2.28 0.74 -13.31
CA ASN A 62 -1.52 1.29 -12.18
C ASN A 62 -1.58 0.26 -11.05
N VAL A 63 -0.56 -0.58 -10.95
CA VAL A 63 -0.56 -1.73 -10.04
C VAL A 63 -0.15 -1.38 -8.62
N MET A 64 0.32 -0.16 -8.41
CA MET A 64 0.79 0.37 -7.13
C MET A 64 0.26 1.78 -6.92
N THR A 65 0.22 2.25 -5.68
CA THR A 65 -0.09 3.63 -5.32
C THR A 65 0.43 3.99 -3.94
N TRP A 66 0.71 5.27 -3.72
CA TRP A 66 0.87 5.79 -2.38
C TRP A 66 -0.49 5.97 -1.72
N GLY A 67 -0.61 5.47 -0.51
CA GLY A 67 -1.71 5.76 0.38
C GLY A 67 -1.30 6.84 1.37
N GLN A 68 -1.91 8.02 1.29
CA GLN A 68 -1.85 9.01 2.36
C GLN A 68 -3.15 8.91 3.14
N TYR A 69 -3.06 8.42 4.37
CA TYR A 69 -4.26 8.20 5.18
C TYR A 69 -4.40 9.23 6.27
N LYS A 70 -5.65 9.58 6.55
CA LYS A 70 -6.02 10.08 7.86
C LYS A 70 -6.22 8.88 8.77
N PHE A 71 -5.80 8.99 10.01
CA PHE A 71 -5.82 7.88 10.97
C PHE A 71 -6.97 8.06 11.99
N PRO A 72 -8.23 7.84 11.59
CA PRO A 72 -9.34 7.88 12.53
C PRO A 72 -9.26 6.71 13.51
N PHE A 73 -10.01 6.78 14.60
CA PHE A 73 -10.06 5.70 15.59
C PHE A 73 -10.50 4.36 14.95
N VAL A 74 -11.52 4.38 14.11
CA VAL A 74 -11.91 3.23 13.29
C VAL A 74 -10.97 3.14 12.08
N PRO A 75 -10.29 2.02 11.85
CA PRO A 75 -9.41 1.87 10.70
C PRO A 75 -10.16 2.10 9.38
N MET A 76 -9.56 2.92 8.52
CA MET A 76 -10.05 3.06 7.15
C MET A 76 -9.78 1.79 6.36
N VAL A 77 -10.77 1.36 5.59
CA VAL A 77 -10.59 0.29 4.59
C VAL A 77 -9.94 0.91 3.36
N ASP A 78 -8.86 0.30 2.90
CA ASP A 78 -8.20 0.76 1.68
C ASP A 78 -9.07 0.48 0.44
N LYS A 79 -9.43 1.54 -0.27
CA LYS A 79 -10.29 1.47 -1.44
C LYS A 79 -9.67 0.64 -2.57
N TYR A 80 -8.40 0.87 -2.85
CA TYR A 80 -7.73 0.22 -3.98
C TYR A 80 -7.52 -1.26 -3.71
N LYS A 81 -7.11 -1.60 -2.51
CA LYS A 81 -6.99 -2.97 -2.04
C LYS A 81 -8.34 -3.70 -2.04
N TRP A 82 -9.42 -2.96 -1.71
CA TRP A 82 -10.78 -3.51 -1.77
C TRP A 82 -11.23 -3.82 -3.19
N LEU A 83 -10.93 -2.94 -4.15
CA LEU A 83 -11.31 -3.10 -5.56
C LEU A 83 -10.45 -4.14 -6.28
N GLU A 84 -9.15 -4.15 -6.02
CA GLU A 84 -8.18 -5.10 -6.59
C GLU A 84 -7.25 -5.63 -5.48
N PRO A 85 -7.51 -6.81 -4.94
CA PRO A 85 -6.74 -7.36 -3.81
C PRO A 85 -5.23 -7.48 -4.05
N ARG A 86 -4.78 -7.50 -5.32
CA ARG A 86 -3.36 -7.56 -5.68
C ARG A 86 -2.72 -6.18 -5.83
N HIS A 87 -3.51 -5.11 -5.79
CA HIS A 87 -2.97 -3.76 -5.87
C HIS A 87 -2.07 -3.47 -4.67
N MET A 88 -0.87 -2.98 -4.93
CA MET A 88 0.10 -2.66 -3.89
C MET A 88 -0.13 -1.22 -3.41
N VAL A 89 -0.41 -1.08 -2.14
CA VAL A 89 -0.53 0.24 -1.50
C VAL A 89 0.60 0.39 -0.49
N ASN A 90 1.27 1.53 -0.53
CA ASN A 90 2.27 1.91 0.46
C ASN A 90 1.76 3.12 1.24
N ILE A 91 1.44 2.94 2.51
CA ILE A 91 1.04 4.04 3.38
C ILE A 91 2.21 4.99 3.56
N SER A 92 1.99 6.26 3.31
CA SER A 92 3.00 7.31 3.45
C SER A 92 2.52 8.39 4.40
N ASP A 93 3.01 8.37 5.64
CA ASP A 93 2.90 9.48 6.59
C ASP A 93 4.30 9.94 6.99
N ARG A 94 4.91 10.70 6.11
CA ARG A 94 6.30 11.11 6.21
C ARG A 94 6.57 12.14 7.34
N TRP A 95 5.55 12.84 7.77
CA TRP A 95 5.67 13.92 8.75
C TRP A 95 5.52 13.48 10.20
N ASN A 96 4.98 12.31 10.42
CA ASN A 96 4.73 11.79 11.76
C ASN A 96 5.92 10.96 12.26
N ARG A 97 6.43 11.28 13.42
CA ARG A 97 7.49 10.50 14.07
C ARG A 97 6.98 9.26 14.78
N ASP A 98 5.75 9.28 15.26
CA ASP A 98 5.07 8.11 15.82
C ASP A 98 4.41 7.33 14.69
N LYS A 99 4.95 6.16 14.38
CA LYS A 99 4.48 5.28 13.30
C LYS A 99 3.46 4.24 13.76
N THR A 100 2.91 4.36 14.94
CA THR A 100 1.93 3.40 15.46
C THR A 100 0.71 3.29 14.55
N ASP A 101 0.18 4.43 14.11
CA ASP A 101 -0.99 4.47 13.24
C ASP A 101 -0.68 3.88 11.86
N ASP A 102 0.44 4.27 11.24
CA ASP A 102 0.88 3.73 9.95
C ASP A 102 0.96 2.20 9.98
N LEU A 103 1.61 1.66 11.01
CA LEU A 103 1.81 0.23 11.16
C LEU A 103 0.50 -0.52 11.43
N GLN A 104 -0.38 0.05 12.24
CA GLN A 104 -1.70 -0.56 12.52
C GLN A 104 -2.59 -0.55 11.27
N PHE A 105 -2.58 0.53 10.50
CA PHE A 105 -3.35 0.62 9.26
C PHE A 105 -2.79 -0.28 8.17
N GLY A 106 -1.46 -0.32 8.02
CA GLY A 106 -0.80 -1.26 7.12
C GLY A 106 -1.19 -2.70 7.43
N PHE A 107 -1.03 -3.10 8.68
CA PHE A 107 -1.34 -4.45 9.14
C PHE A 107 -2.84 -4.80 9.00
N PHE A 108 -3.74 -3.87 9.33
CA PHE A 108 -5.18 -4.06 9.19
C PHE A 108 -5.60 -4.28 7.74
N ASN A 109 -5.02 -3.54 6.80
CA ASN A 109 -5.32 -3.61 5.37
C ASN A 109 -4.44 -4.61 4.59
N GLY A 110 -3.44 -5.24 5.23
CA GLY A 110 -2.47 -6.10 4.54
C GLY A 110 -1.70 -5.35 3.45
N VAL A 111 -1.29 -4.12 3.72
CA VAL A 111 -0.56 -3.23 2.80
C VAL A 111 0.76 -2.78 3.41
N GLY A 112 1.67 -2.32 2.57
CA GLY A 112 2.97 -1.82 3.00
C GLY A 112 2.92 -0.41 3.59
N TRP A 113 4.05 0.08 4.07
CA TRP A 113 4.24 1.47 4.43
C TRP A 113 5.64 1.95 4.04
N GLU A 114 5.76 3.23 3.78
CA GLU A 114 7.01 3.88 3.45
C GLU A 114 7.56 4.64 4.66
N SER A 115 8.85 4.43 4.95
CA SER A 115 9.56 5.23 5.93
C SER A 115 10.37 6.31 5.24
N TRP A 116 10.03 7.54 5.53
CA TRP A 116 10.76 8.70 5.05
C TRP A 116 11.58 9.30 6.18
N GLU A 117 12.86 8.97 6.22
CA GLU A 117 13.73 9.48 7.30
C GLU A 117 14.22 10.91 7.04
N ASN A 118 14.41 11.26 5.78
CA ASN A 118 14.85 12.60 5.38
C ASN A 118 14.01 13.09 4.21
N ILE A 119 13.24 14.16 4.44
CA ILE A 119 12.36 14.76 3.45
C ILE A 119 12.76 16.22 3.29
N TRP A 120 13.22 16.57 2.07
CA TRP A 120 13.62 17.93 1.72
C TRP A 120 14.59 18.57 2.74
N GLY A 121 15.54 17.77 3.22
CA GLY A 121 16.52 18.23 4.23
C GLY A 121 16.01 18.24 5.67
N ILE A 122 14.78 17.80 5.92
CA ILE A 122 14.23 17.69 7.28
C ILE A 122 14.38 16.25 7.73
N TRP A 123 15.20 16.05 8.77
CA TRP A 123 15.35 14.76 9.42
C TRP A 123 14.10 14.41 10.22
N ASN A 124 13.37 13.43 9.77
CA ASN A 124 12.18 12.96 10.47
C ASN A 124 12.46 11.75 11.37
N GLY A 125 13.31 10.87 10.92
CA GLY A 125 13.82 9.71 11.67
C GLY A 125 12.73 8.73 12.11
N ILE A 126 13.12 7.47 12.24
CA ILE A 126 12.30 6.46 12.89
C ILE A 126 12.78 6.25 14.33
N THR A 127 11.87 6.12 15.29
CA THR A 127 12.24 5.81 16.66
C THR A 127 12.69 4.35 16.80
N PRO A 128 13.55 3.98 17.76
CA PRO A 128 13.90 2.58 17.99
C PRO A 128 12.68 1.69 18.28
N ARG A 129 11.65 2.23 18.94
CA ARG A 129 10.36 1.54 19.17
C ARG A 129 9.69 1.19 17.86
N ASP A 130 9.57 2.16 16.95
CA ASP A 130 8.85 1.99 15.69
C ASP A 130 9.64 1.16 14.69
N ALA A 131 10.97 1.27 14.69
CA ALA A 131 11.85 0.39 13.92
C ALA A 131 11.67 -1.09 14.32
N GLU A 132 11.60 -1.38 15.63
CA GLU A 132 11.32 -2.75 16.10
C GLU A 132 9.89 -3.18 15.77
N ALA A 133 8.90 -2.30 15.90
CA ALA A 133 7.53 -2.59 15.51
C ALA A 133 7.43 -2.90 14.01
N THR A 134 8.08 -2.11 13.16
CA THR A 134 8.19 -2.35 11.71
C THR A 134 8.80 -3.72 11.40
N ARG A 135 9.90 -4.04 12.07
CA ARG A 135 10.56 -5.35 11.90
C ARG A 135 9.61 -6.50 12.24
N ARG A 136 8.82 -6.36 13.31
CA ARG A 136 7.82 -7.37 13.73
C ARG A 136 6.71 -7.49 12.70
N VAL A 137 6.10 -6.39 12.29
CA VAL A 137 5.04 -6.37 11.27
C VAL A 137 5.53 -7.01 9.99
N ALA A 138 6.66 -6.58 9.45
CA ALA A 138 7.24 -7.15 8.22
C ALA A 138 7.56 -8.66 8.35
N THR A 139 7.98 -9.11 9.54
CA THR A 139 8.24 -10.53 9.79
C THR A 139 6.95 -11.36 9.76
N MET A 140 5.84 -10.79 10.23
CA MET A 140 4.53 -11.44 10.18
C MET A 140 3.91 -11.38 8.78
N GLU A 141 3.98 -10.25 8.10
CA GLU A 141 3.32 -10.04 6.81
C GLU A 141 3.95 -10.83 5.66
N ARG A 142 5.28 -10.95 5.63
CA ARG A 142 5.97 -11.67 4.55
C ARG A 142 5.45 -13.10 4.32
N PRO A 143 5.34 -13.98 5.33
CA PRO A 143 4.77 -15.31 5.13
C PRO A 143 3.25 -15.29 4.89
N LEU A 144 2.56 -14.21 5.25
CA LEU A 144 1.12 -14.05 5.09
C LEU A 144 0.71 -13.38 3.77
N ALA A 145 1.66 -12.94 2.96
CA ALA A 145 1.40 -12.28 1.69
C ALA A 145 0.37 -13.01 0.79
N PRO A 146 0.37 -14.36 0.69
CA PRO A 146 -0.65 -15.08 -0.10
C PRO A 146 -2.09 -14.92 0.42
N PHE A 147 -2.27 -14.58 1.70
CA PHE A 147 -3.58 -14.29 2.27
C PHE A 147 -4.03 -12.87 1.93
N PHE A 148 -3.12 -11.92 1.93
CA PHE A 148 -3.43 -10.51 1.69
C PHE A 148 -3.87 -10.17 0.27
N ILE A 149 -3.75 -11.10 -0.67
CA ILE A 149 -4.31 -11.00 -2.02
C ILE A 149 -5.66 -11.73 -2.17
N SER A 150 -6.27 -12.15 -1.08
CA SER A 150 -7.55 -12.88 -1.10
C SER A 150 -8.70 -11.98 -1.56
N SER A 151 -9.43 -12.42 -2.58
CA SER A 151 -10.67 -11.78 -3.02
C SER A 151 -11.81 -11.92 -2.01
N GLY A 152 -11.64 -12.76 -0.99
CA GLY A 152 -12.57 -12.93 0.11
C GLY A 152 -12.24 -12.08 1.34
N TRP A 153 -11.41 -11.05 1.22
CA TRP A 153 -11.09 -10.14 2.31
C TRP A 153 -12.34 -9.47 2.89
N GLU A 154 -12.49 -9.57 4.20
CA GLU A 154 -13.57 -8.97 4.97
C GLU A 154 -12.98 -8.03 6.03
N PRO A 155 -12.81 -6.73 5.71
CA PRO A 155 -12.39 -5.75 6.70
C PRO A 155 -13.53 -5.45 7.68
N LEU A 156 -13.16 -4.93 8.87
CA LEU A 156 -14.12 -4.54 9.92
C LEU A 156 -15.05 -5.70 10.33
N THR A 157 -14.53 -6.92 10.37
CA THR A 157 -15.27 -8.06 10.92
C THR A 157 -15.73 -7.75 12.34
N PRO A 158 -16.98 -8.08 12.73
CA PRO A 158 -17.51 -7.77 14.06
C PRO A 158 -16.64 -8.33 15.18
N MET A 159 -16.29 -7.44 16.13
CA MET A 159 -15.50 -7.76 17.31
C MET A 159 -16.31 -7.50 18.59
N LEU A 160 -16.01 -8.23 19.65
CA LEU A 160 -16.75 -8.11 20.92
C LEU A 160 -16.31 -6.93 21.79
N ARG A 161 -15.07 -6.45 21.58
CA ARG A 161 -14.45 -5.43 22.45
C ARG A 161 -14.36 -4.08 21.74
N TYR A 162 -14.69 -3.04 22.49
CA TYR A 162 -14.52 -1.67 22.01
C TYR A 162 -13.05 -1.39 21.63
N GLY A 163 -12.85 -0.72 20.51
CA GLY A 163 -11.53 -0.31 20.02
C GLY A 163 -10.64 -1.43 19.46
N ILE A 164 -11.17 -2.66 19.36
CA ILE A 164 -10.54 -3.76 18.68
C ILE A 164 -11.15 -3.89 17.28
N PHE A 165 -10.32 -3.92 16.27
CA PHE A 165 -10.74 -4.04 14.87
C PHE A 165 -10.00 -5.18 14.19
N ALA A 166 -10.68 -5.91 13.33
CA ALA A 166 -10.11 -7.04 12.63
C ALA A 166 -10.45 -7.05 11.15
N SER A 167 -9.51 -7.53 10.36
CA SER A 167 -9.73 -7.97 8.98
C SER A 167 -9.60 -9.48 8.90
N ARG A 168 -10.47 -10.12 8.15
CA ARG A 168 -10.49 -11.55 7.89
C ARG A 168 -10.00 -11.83 6.47
N TRP A 169 -9.07 -12.76 6.34
CA TRP A 169 -8.40 -13.11 5.09
C TRP A 169 -8.50 -14.61 4.83
N PRO A 170 -9.57 -15.09 4.16
CA PRO A 170 -9.70 -16.50 3.82
C PRO A 170 -8.81 -16.85 2.61
N SER A 171 -8.18 -18.02 2.65
CA SER A 171 -7.43 -18.58 1.51
C SER A 171 -7.50 -20.10 1.56
N GLY A 172 -8.29 -20.71 0.67
CA GLY A 172 -8.57 -22.14 0.70
C GLY A 172 -9.16 -22.57 2.06
N PRO A 173 -8.60 -23.61 2.71
CA PRO A 173 -9.08 -24.09 4.00
C PRO A 173 -8.62 -23.26 5.20
N GLN A 174 -7.81 -22.25 4.98
CA GLN A 174 -7.20 -21.46 6.05
C GLN A 174 -7.77 -20.05 6.09
N THR A 175 -7.74 -19.44 7.26
CA THR A 175 -8.13 -18.04 7.45
C THR A 175 -7.11 -17.38 8.38
N VAL A 176 -6.64 -16.22 7.96
CA VAL A 176 -5.81 -15.32 8.77
C VAL A 176 -6.66 -14.15 9.25
N TRP A 177 -6.36 -13.63 10.42
CA TRP A 177 -6.96 -12.45 10.99
C TRP A 177 -5.87 -11.45 11.33
N THR A 178 -5.98 -10.22 10.83
CA THR A 178 -5.18 -9.11 11.29
C THR A 178 -5.99 -8.30 12.28
N ILE A 179 -5.53 -8.26 13.53
CA ILE A 179 -6.27 -7.63 14.65
C ILE A 179 -5.46 -6.46 15.16
N VAL A 180 -6.08 -5.30 15.28
CA VAL A 180 -5.48 -4.08 15.82
C VAL A 180 -6.24 -3.58 17.03
N ASN A 181 -5.51 -3.12 18.04
CA ASN A 181 -6.04 -2.46 19.21
C ASN A 181 -5.82 -0.94 19.08
N ARG A 182 -6.90 -0.19 18.93
CA ARG A 182 -6.87 1.27 18.80
C ARG A 182 -7.03 1.99 20.15
N ASN A 183 -7.15 1.24 21.25
CA ASN A 183 -7.15 1.83 22.59
C ASN A 183 -5.73 2.16 23.05
N GLU A 184 -5.61 3.10 23.97
CA GLU A 184 -4.35 3.44 24.66
C GLU A 184 -4.01 2.44 25.79
N TYR A 185 -4.81 1.39 25.96
CA TYR A 185 -4.66 0.37 27.00
C TYR A 185 -4.74 -1.04 26.39
N SER A 186 -4.21 -2.02 27.12
CA SER A 186 -4.33 -3.44 26.78
C SER A 186 -5.75 -3.94 26.99
N VAL A 187 -6.23 -4.74 26.04
CA VAL A 187 -7.55 -5.39 26.13
C VAL A 187 -7.35 -6.89 26.27
N GLU A 188 -7.91 -7.48 27.31
CA GLU A 188 -7.80 -8.89 27.63
C GLU A 188 -9.12 -9.63 27.44
N GLY A 189 -9.04 -10.95 27.24
CA GLY A 189 -10.18 -11.86 27.09
C GLY A 189 -10.64 -12.03 25.64
N PRO A 190 -11.79 -12.67 25.41
CA PRO A 190 -12.34 -12.89 24.06
C PRO A 190 -12.55 -11.57 23.29
N GLN A 191 -12.18 -11.57 22.04
CA GLN A 191 -12.25 -10.42 21.13
C GLN A 191 -13.43 -10.51 20.15
#